data_51f33522251cc434d1dfd701f327703f
#
_entry.id   51f33522251cc434d1dfd701f327703f
#
_cell.length_a   1.000
_cell.length_b   1.000
_cell.length_c   1.000
_cell.angle_alpha   90.00
_cell.angle_beta   90.00
_cell.angle_gamma   90.00
#
_symmetry.space_group_name_H-M   'P 1'
#
loop_
_entity.id
_entity.type
_entity.pdbx_description
1 polymer ?
#
loop_
_entity_poly.entity_id
_entity_poly.type
_entity_poly.pdbx_seq_one_letter_code
_entity_poly.pdbx_strand_id
1 'polypeptide(L)'
;MDIHYTDTFEVEELGELEEWVYDIEVQDNHNFFANNICVHNSNYLNFGPLVDKVFKDKNPTKEKIVDFLDKICGTTFQDFINECFQELSDYTNAYNNALYMKREAICDRAIWTKKKRYILNVWDNEGVRYETPKVKIKGLEAIKSSTPAVCRKMIKDAVPIMMNQSEKDMIQYIQECKEKFMNFSIEQISFPRSVNNLETYSSNTTIYTKGTPMHVRGTLLYNYYIKKNKLDNKYPIINNGEKIKYCALKVPNPIRQDVICFIQNFPKELGLEKYVDYNTQFNKSFLEPLKIILDAIGWKTEKTVNLASFYA
;
A
#
# COMPACT_ATOMS: atom_id res chain seq x y z
N MET A 1 19.76 33.05 0.53
CA MET A 1 18.32 32.89 0.28
C MET A 1 17.75 32.13 1.47
N ASP A 2 17.03 32.80 2.32
CA ASP A 2 16.51 32.16 3.53
C ASP A 2 15.28 31.32 3.14
N ILE A 3 15.32 30.03 3.45
CA ILE A 3 14.21 29.11 3.22
C ILE A 3 13.26 29.27 4.40
N HIS A 4 12.10 29.84 4.17
CA HIS A 4 11.04 29.89 5.15
C HIS A 4 10.16 28.64 5.03
N TYR A 5 10.04 27.89 6.12
CA TYR A 5 9.07 26.81 6.23
C TYR A 5 7.74 27.36 6.73
N THR A 6 6.66 27.04 6.05
CA THR A 6 5.29 27.32 6.54
C THR A 6 4.56 26.00 6.75
N ASP A 7 4.02 25.83 7.93
CA ASP A 7 3.22 24.64 8.29
C ASP A 7 1.72 24.84 8.01
N THR A 8 1.32 26.05 7.61
CA THR A 8 -0.06 26.39 7.32
C THR A 8 -0.18 27.02 5.94
N PHE A 9 -1.12 26.55 5.15
CA PHE A 9 -1.55 27.16 3.89
C PHE A 9 -3.07 27.10 3.82
N GLU A 10 -3.67 28.12 3.26
CA GLU A 10 -5.09 28.14 2.96
C GLU A 10 -5.32 27.37 1.65
N VAL A 11 -6.27 26.45 1.67
CA VAL A 11 -6.73 25.74 0.47
C VAL A 11 -8.03 26.41 0.04
N GLU A 12 -7.99 27.10 -1.09
CA GLU A 12 -9.18 27.62 -1.73
C GLU A 12 -9.70 26.57 -2.73
N GLU A 13 -10.95 26.16 -2.56
CA GLU A 13 -11.63 25.28 -3.49
C GLU A 13 -12.14 26.13 -4.67
N LEU A 14 -11.42 26.08 -5.79
CA LEU A 14 -11.72 26.87 -7.00
C LEU A 14 -12.85 26.28 -7.85
N GLY A 15 -13.54 25.23 -7.39
CA GLY A 15 -14.56 24.52 -8.15
C GLY A 15 -14.00 23.64 -9.26
N GLU A 16 -14.87 23.10 -10.13
CA GLU A 16 -14.45 22.33 -11.29
C GLU A 16 -13.81 23.25 -12.33
N LEU A 17 -12.49 23.15 -12.50
CA LEU A 17 -11.77 23.82 -13.58
C LEU A 17 -11.92 22.96 -14.84
N GLU A 18 -12.41 23.53 -15.94
CA GLU A 18 -12.36 22.90 -17.28
C GLU A 18 -10.94 22.83 -17.86
N GLU A 19 -9.91 23.19 -17.08
CA GLU A 19 -8.51 23.25 -17.49
C GLU A 19 -7.73 22.03 -17.02
N TRP A 20 -6.74 21.65 -17.84
CA TRP A 20 -5.88 20.48 -17.59
C TRP A 20 -4.88 20.77 -16.48
N VAL A 21 -4.79 19.87 -15.49
CA VAL A 21 -3.82 19.94 -14.41
C VAL A 21 -2.64 19.00 -14.70
N TYR A 22 -1.42 19.54 -14.62
CA TYR A 22 -0.18 18.82 -14.88
C TYR A 22 0.64 18.64 -13.58
N ASP A 23 1.33 17.54 -13.44
CA ASP A 23 2.27 17.26 -12.32
C ASP A 23 3.65 16.85 -12.87
N ILE A 24 4.75 17.16 -12.23
CA ILE A 24 6.13 17.12 -12.74
C ILE A 24 6.97 16.09 -11.98
N GLU A 25 7.80 15.27 -12.63
CA GLU A 25 8.78 14.38 -11.99
C GLU A 25 10.22 14.88 -12.14
N VAL A 26 10.94 15.04 -11.01
CA VAL A 26 12.36 15.39 -10.96
C VAL A 26 13.19 14.17 -10.60
N GLN A 27 14.21 13.87 -11.38
CA GLN A 27 15.10 12.72 -11.16
C GLN A 27 15.82 12.84 -9.81
N ASP A 28 16.01 11.71 -9.12
CA ASP A 28 16.70 11.51 -7.84
C ASP A 28 16.04 12.09 -6.59
N ASN A 29 15.59 13.34 -6.58
CA ASN A 29 14.98 13.96 -5.39
C ASN A 29 13.46 13.94 -5.39
N HIS A 30 12.84 13.74 -6.54
CA HIS A 30 11.38 13.71 -6.71
C HIS A 30 10.65 14.95 -6.18
N ASN A 31 11.32 16.07 -6.03
CA ASN A 31 10.80 17.36 -5.58
C ASN A 31 11.21 18.48 -6.51
N PHE A 32 10.34 19.45 -6.71
CA PHE A 32 10.64 20.68 -7.44
C PHE A 32 9.97 21.89 -6.79
N PHE A 33 10.41 23.08 -7.14
CA PHE A 33 9.79 24.32 -6.65
C PHE A 33 8.86 24.88 -7.72
N ALA A 34 7.59 25.06 -7.37
CA ALA A 34 6.63 25.81 -8.17
C ALA A 34 6.06 26.94 -7.32
N ASN A 35 6.12 28.19 -7.79
CA ASN A 35 5.66 29.37 -7.04
C ASN A 35 6.24 29.44 -5.61
N ASN A 36 7.55 29.16 -5.44
CA ASN A 36 8.25 29.06 -4.15
C ASN A 36 7.79 27.92 -3.22
N ILE A 37 6.98 27.00 -3.70
CA ILE A 37 6.53 25.82 -2.95
C ILE A 37 7.30 24.61 -3.46
N CYS A 38 7.93 23.84 -2.55
CA CYS A 38 8.51 22.56 -2.88
C CYS A 38 7.42 21.52 -3.07
N VAL A 39 7.23 21.03 -4.29
CA VAL A 39 6.22 20.04 -4.65
C VAL A 39 6.87 18.71 -5.05
N HIS A 40 6.15 17.63 -4.79
CA HIS A 40 6.60 16.27 -5.05
C HIS A 40 5.79 15.67 -6.19
N ASN A 41 6.38 14.84 -6.99
CA ASN A 41 5.96 14.53 -8.33
C ASN A 41 5.40 13.12 -8.58
N SER A 42 4.50 13.03 -9.47
CA SER A 42 4.09 12.02 -10.48
C SER A 42 2.72 12.37 -11.01
N ASN A 43 2.55 12.43 -12.31
CA ASN A 43 1.31 12.76 -12.97
C ASN A 43 0.63 11.55 -13.59
N TYR A 44 -0.67 11.63 -13.58
CA TYR A 44 -1.55 10.74 -14.31
C TYR A 44 -2.39 11.55 -15.28
N LEU A 45 -2.34 11.17 -16.56
CA LEU A 45 -3.20 11.74 -17.60
C LEU A 45 -4.18 10.68 -18.10
N ASN A 46 -5.46 11.02 -18.13
CA ASN A 46 -6.50 10.15 -18.69
C ASN A 46 -6.67 10.42 -20.18
N PHE A 47 -6.12 9.55 -21.01
CA PHE A 47 -6.25 9.61 -22.47
C PHE A 47 -7.49 8.88 -23.03
N GLY A 48 -8.36 8.33 -22.18
CA GLY A 48 -9.59 7.64 -22.62
C GLY A 48 -10.39 8.45 -23.63
N PRO A 49 -10.77 9.71 -23.35
CA PRO A 49 -11.53 10.54 -24.29
C PRO A 49 -10.83 10.78 -25.63
N LEU A 50 -9.50 10.92 -25.63
CA LEU A 50 -8.71 11.07 -26.85
C LEU A 50 -8.69 9.78 -27.67
N VAL A 51 -8.48 8.64 -27.02
CA VAL A 51 -8.51 7.32 -27.66
C VAL A 51 -9.88 7.07 -28.28
N ASP A 52 -10.96 7.33 -27.55
CA ASP A 52 -12.33 7.18 -28.03
C ASP A 52 -12.60 8.08 -29.24
N LYS A 53 -12.11 9.32 -29.25
CA LYS A 53 -12.26 10.26 -30.37
C LYS A 53 -11.49 9.81 -31.62
N VAL A 54 -10.24 9.34 -31.44
CA VAL A 54 -9.36 8.97 -32.58
C VAL A 54 -9.73 7.63 -33.17
N PHE A 55 -10.15 6.69 -32.35
CA PHE A 55 -10.47 5.33 -32.76
C PHE A 55 -11.99 5.07 -32.86
N LYS A 56 -12.81 6.10 -32.81
CA LYS A 56 -14.23 5.99 -33.00
C LYS A 56 -14.52 5.12 -34.25
N ASP A 57 -15.34 4.09 -34.09
CA ASP A 57 -15.75 3.15 -35.15
C ASP A 57 -14.66 2.21 -35.70
N LYS A 58 -13.44 2.13 -35.10
CA LYS A 58 -12.30 1.36 -35.65
C LYS A 58 -11.91 0.12 -34.86
N ASN A 59 -12.53 -0.21 -33.73
CA ASN A 59 -12.17 -1.35 -32.84
C ASN A 59 -10.66 -1.65 -32.82
N PRO A 60 -9.82 -0.74 -32.31
CA PRO A 60 -8.38 -0.92 -32.33
C PRO A 60 -7.93 -2.02 -31.38
N THR A 61 -6.87 -2.75 -31.74
CA THR A 61 -6.21 -3.63 -30.77
C THR A 61 -5.53 -2.82 -29.68
N LYS A 62 -5.32 -3.42 -28.52
CA LYS A 62 -4.59 -2.78 -27.40
C LYS A 62 -3.21 -2.28 -27.84
N GLU A 63 -2.48 -3.05 -28.61
CA GLU A 63 -1.18 -2.69 -29.16
C GLU A 63 -1.25 -1.37 -29.95
N LYS A 64 -2.22 -1.24 -30.87
CA LYS A 64 -2.40 -0.01 -31.65
C LYS A 64 -2.71 1.20 -30.79
N ILE A 65 -3.48 1.04 -29.71
CA ILE A 65 -3.75 2.12 -28.75
C ILE A 65 -2.45 2.51 -28.03
N VAL A 66 -1.69 1.53 -27.57
CA VAL A 66 -0.45 1.78 -26.84
C VAL A 66 0.60 2.41 -27.76
N ASP A 67 0.72 1.99 -29.03
CA ASP A 67 1.62 2.60 -30.02
C ASP A 67 1.23 4.06 -30.31
N PHE A 68 -0.05 4.32 -30.43
CA PHE A 68 -0.57 5.67 -30.63
C PHE A 68 -0.23 6.58 -29.42
N LEU A 69 -0.50 6.11 -28.19
CA LEU A 69 -0.20 6.85 -26.98
C LEU A 69 1.31 7.05 -26.78
N ASP A 70 2.11 6.04 -27.04
CA ASP A 70 3.57 6.14 -26.97
C ASP A 70 4.10 7.21 -27.93
N LYS A 71 3.63 7.20 -29.18
CA LYS A 71 3.97 8.20 -30.18
C LYS A 71 3.60 9.62 -29.73
N ILE A 72 2.35 9.84 -29.29
CA ILE A 72 1.90 11.16 -28.84
C ILE A 72 2.67 11.63 -27.61
N CYS A 73 2.89 10.77 -26.64
CA CYS A 73 3.66 11.11 -25.44
C CYS A 73 5.12 11.42 -25.76
N GLY A 74 5.73 10.69 -26.70
CA GLY A 74 7.14 10.91 -27.11
C GLY A 74 7.35 12.06 -28.08
N THR A 75 6.30 12.66 -28.65
CA THR A 75 6.40 13.79 -29.57
C THR A 75 5.62 14.99 -29.03
N THR A 76 4.34 15.12 -29.37
CA THR A 76 3.51 16.30 -29.09
C THR A 76 3.50 16.69 -27.60
N PHE A 77 3.34 15.71 -26.69
CA PHE A 77 3.34 16.02 -25.25
C PHE A 77 4.75 16.33 -24.74
N GLN A 78 5.76 15.60 -25.22
CA GLN A 78 7.15 15.85 -24.79
C GLN A 78 7.60 17.25 -25.22
N ASP A 79 7.29 17.65 -26.45
CA ASP A 79 7.63 18.96 -26.98
C ASP A 79 6.93 20.06 -26.18
N PHE A 80 5.64 19.93 -25.92
CA PHE A 80 4.88 20.86 -25.09
C PHE A 80 5.45 20.97 -23.66
N ILE A 81 5.77 19.86 -23.02
CA ILE A 81 6.37 19.85 -21.67
C ILE A 81 7.74 20.53 -21.67
N ASN A 82 8.54 20.27 -22.68
CA ASN A 82 9.86 20.90 -22.81
C ASN A 82 9.76 22.43 -23.00
N GLU A 83 8.79 22.90 -23.80
CA GLU A 83 8.48 24.32 -23.97
C GLU A 83 8.06 24.94 -22.63
N CYS A 84 7.11 24.34 -21.92
CA CYS A 84 6.69 24.82 -20.59
C CYS A 84 7.84 24.89 -19.58
N PHE A 85 8.74 23.91 -19.60
CA PHE A 85 9.93 23.93 -18.73
C PHE A 85 10.93 25.02 -19.12
N GLN A 86 11.07 25.28 -20.41
CA GLN A 86 11.91 26.37 -20.87
C GLN A 86 11.33 27.73 -20.45
N GLU A 87 10.03 27.94 -20.65
CA GLU A 87 9.32 29.14 -20.18
C GLU A 87 9.47 29.36 -18.67
N LEU A 88 9.33 28.29 -17.87
CA LEU A 88 9.53 28.34 -16.43
C LEU A 88 10.98 28.69 -16.06
N SER A 89 11.95 28.10 -16.75
CA SER A 89 13.37 28.39 -16.57
C SER A 89 13.70 29.86 -16.86
N ASP A 90 13.15 30.39 -17.95
CA ASP A 90 13.32 31.79 -18.35
C ASP A 90 12.64 32.74 -17.35
N TYR A 91 11.41 32.42 -16.93
CA TYR A 91 10.66 33.19 -15.93
C TYR A 91 11.35 33.25 -14.56
N THR A 92 11.93 32.14 -14.13
CA THR A 92 12.69 32.07 -12.86
C THR A 92 14.13 32.57 -12.98
N ASN A 93 14.55 32.98 -14.16
CA ASN A 93 15.94 33.35 -14.48
C ASN A 93 16.94 32.29 -14.02
N ALA A 94 16.62 31.02 -14.29
CA ALA A 94 17.46 29.89 -13.93
C ALA A 94 18.72 29.85 -14.81
N TYR A 95 19.87 29.48 -14.25
CA TYR A 95 21.13 29.40 -14.97
C TYR A 95 21.07 28.42 -16.15
N ASN A 96 20.34 27.32 -15.98
CA ASN A 96 20.06 26.35 -17.04
C ASN A 96 18.72 25.67 -16.75
N ASN A 97 18.07 25.16 -17.79
CA ASN A 97 16.88 24.31 -17.63
C ASN A 97 17.32 22.90 -17.24
N ALA A 98 17.15 22.56 -15.94
CA ALA A 98 17.43 21.24 -15.38
C ALA A 98 16.16 20.39 -15.19
N LEU A 99 14.99 20.89 -15.58
CA LEU A 99 13.73 20.17 -15.46
C LEU A 99 13.57 19.22 -16.65
N TYR A 100 13.25 17.97 -16.33
CA TYR A 100 13.02 16.93 -17.31
C TYR A 100 11.90 16.01 -16.84
N MET A 101 10.92 15.79 -17.71
CA MET A 101 9.85 14.82 -17.49
C MET A 101 9.76 13.88 -18.67
N LYS A 102 9.57 12.61 -18.39
CA LYS A 102 9.42 11.56 -19.39
C LYS A 102 8.24 10.65 -19.04
N ARG A 103 7.57 10.12 -20.05
CA ARG A 103 6.54 9.11 -19.86
C ARG A 103 7.15 7.86 -19.17
N GLU A 104 6.61 7.49 -18.03
CA GLU A 104 6.99 6.27 -17.30
C GLU A 104 6.20 5.06 -17.78
N ALA A 105 4.86 5.10 -17.70
CA ALA A 105 4.04 3.95 -18.01
C ALA A 105 2.81 4.30 -18.83
N ILE A 106 2.37 3.35 -19.68
CA ILE A 106 1.06 3.34 -20.31
C ILE A 106 0.28 2.17 -19.72
N CYS A 107 -0.89 2.47 -19.15
CA CYS A 107 -1.77 1.48 -18.55
C CYS A 107 -3.21 1.65 -19.07
N ASP A 108 -3.96 0.56 -19.11
CA ASP A 108 -5.37 0.60 -19.53
C ASP A 108 -6.32 0.69 -18.32
N ARG A 109 -5.84 0.38 -17.13
CA ARG A 109 -6.59 0.47 -15.87
C ARG A 109 -5.69 0.89 -14.74
N ALA A 110 -6.24 1.71 -13.86
CA ALA A 110 -5.54 2.20 -12.67
C ALA A 110 -6.50 2.27 -11.48
N ILE A 111 -5.99 2.01 -10.29
CA ILE A 111 -6.70 2.20 -9.02
C ILE A 111 -5.83 3.10 -8.14
N TRP A 112 -6.33 4.28 -7.82
CA TRP A 112 -5.67 5.27 -6.98
C TRP A 112 -6.31 5.27 -5.60
N THR A 113 -5.55 4.94 -4.56
CA THR A 113 -6.08 4.89 -3.19
C THR A 113 -5.75 6.14 -2.40
N LYS A 114 -4.51 6.61 -2.49
CA LYS A 114 -3.97 7.83 -1.86
C LYS A 114 -2.71 8.26 -2.59
N LYS A 115 -2.19 9.46 -2.29
CA LYS A 115 -0.86 9.92 -2.73
C LYS A 115 0.19 8.82 -2.52
N LYS A 116 0.97 8.51 -3.55
CA LYS A 116 2.01 7.45 -3.57
C LYS A 116 1.49 6.00 -3.39
N ARG A 117 0.18 5.76 -3.52
CA ARG A 117 -0.43 4.43 -3.35
C ARG A 117 -1.37 4.14 -4.50
N TYR A 118 -0.94 3.26 -5.40
CA TYR A 118 -1.71 2.94 -6.59
C TYR A 118 -1.42 1.53 -7.14
N ILE A 119 -2.31 1.07 -8.01
CA ILE A 119 -2.18 -0.16 -8.78
C ILE A 119 -2.41 0.21 -10.25
N LEU A 120 -1.50 -0.19 -11.13
CA LEU A 120 -1.58 0.01 -12.57
C LEU A 120 -1.55 -1.34 -13.30
N ASN A 121 -2.36 -1.46 -14.34
CA ASN A 121 -2.28 -2.56 -15.30
C ASN A 121 -1.49 -2.07 -16.53
N VAL A 122 -0.17 -2.31 -16.50
CA VAL A 122 0.81 -1.65 -17.38
C VAL A 122 1.04 -2.45 -18.65
N TRP A 123 0.88 -1.81 -19.80
CA TRP A 123 1.20 -2.33 -21.13
C TRP A 123 2.56 -1.91 -21.65
N ASP A 124 3.04 -0.75 -21.21
CA ASP A 124 4.38 -0.25 -21.54
C ASP A 124 4.98 0.43 -20.32
N ASN A 125 6.21 0.13 -19.98
CA ASN A 125 6.97 0.79 -18.92
C ASN A 125 8.30 1.28 -19.46
N GLU A 126 8.47 2.59 -19.55
CA GLU A 126 9.71 3.25 -20.04
C GLU A 126 10.17 2.74 -21.42
N GLY A 127 9.23 2.46 -22.33
CA GLY A 127 9.51 1.93 -23.66
C GLY A 127 9.62 0.42 -23.74
N VAL A 128 9.54 -0.30 -22.61
CA VAL A 128 9.47 -1.76 -22.60
C VAL A 128 8.02 -2.21 -22.75
N ARG A 129 7.71 -2.73 -23.94
CA ARG A 129 6.37 -3.22 -24.30
C ARG A 129 6.13 -4.62 -23.73
N TYR A 130 4.93 -4.85 -23.19
CA TYR A 130 4.51 -6.16 -22.70
C TYR A 130 3.45 -6.77 -23.63
N GLU A 131 3.59 -8.06 -23.97
CA GLU A 131 2.58 -8.84 -24.71
C GLU A 131 1.29 -9.00 -23.88
N THR A 132 1.45 -9.20 -22.58
CA THR A 132 0.37 -9.20 -21.58
C THR A 132 0.65 -8.17 -20.52
N PRO A 133 -0.37 -7.43 -20.06
CA PRO A 133 -0.14 -6.34 -19.12
C PRO A 133 0.43 -6.83 -17.80
N LYS A 134 1.34 -6.07 -17.22
CA LYS A 134 1.93 -6.35 -15.91
C LYS A 134 1.34 -5.45 -14.84
N VAL A 135 1.00 -6.04 -13.70
CA VAL A 135 0.50 -5.29 -12.55
C VAL A 135 1.67 -4.60 -11.82
N LYS A 136 1.62 -3.27 -11.75
CA LYS A 136 2.56 -2.45 -10.98
C LYS A 136 1.84 -1.93 -9.73
N ILE A 137 2.38 -2.27 -8.54
CA ILE A 137 1.81 -1.86 -7.25
C ILE A 137 2.80 -0.97 -6.52
N LYS A 138 2.36 0.19 -6.05
CA LYS A 138 3.17 1.13 -5.26
C LYS A 138 2.49 1.44 -3.92
N GLY A 139 3.28 1.44 -2.84
CA GLY A 139 2.92 1.94 -1.52
C GLY A 139 1.84 1.15 -0.74
N LEU A 140 1.33 0.05 -1.29
CA LEU A 140 0.27 -0.75 -0.67
C LEU A 140 0.83 -1.91 0.18
N GLU A 141 0.00 -2.45 1.05
CA GLU A 141 0.33 -3.55 1.96
C GLU A 141 0.71 -4.84 1.22
N ALA A 142 0.25 -5.01 -0.02
CA ALA A 142 0.63 -6.11 -0.91
C ALA A 142 2.14 -6.25 -1.16
N ILE A 143 2.91 -5.17 -0.94
CA ILE A 143 4.37 -5.16 -1.14
C ILE A 143 5.16 -4.88 0.13
N LYS A 144 4.51 -4.46 1.23
CA LYS A 144 5.20 -4.11 2.48
C LYS A 144 5.71 -5.35 3.21
N SER A 145 6.97 -5.34 3.62
CA SER A 145 7.60 -6.43 4.39
C SER A 145 6.97 -6.63 5.78
N SER A 146 6.28 -5.61 6.32
CA SER A 146 5.58 -5.69 7.61
C SER A 146 4.24 -6.46 7.55
N THR A 147 3.75 -6.82 6.36
CA THR A 147 2.57 -7.65 6.16
C THR A 147 3.00 -9.11 6.02
N PRO A 148 2.30 -10.08 6.63
CA PRO A 148 2.60 -11.51 6.47
C PRO A 148 2.64 -11.92 4.99
N ALA A 149 3.58 -12.80 4.62
CA ALA A 149 3.79 -13.19 3.22
C ALA A 149 2.54 -13.79 2.56
N VAL A 150 1.79 -14.60 3.30
CA VAL A 150 0.53 -15.20 2.84
C VAL A 150 -0.52 -14.12 2.52
N CYS A 151 -0.64 -13.09 3.36
CA CYS A 151 -1.57 -11.98 3.14
C CYS A 151 -1.13 -11.10 1.96
N ARG A 152 0.16 -10.83 1.81
CA ARG A 152 0.69 -10.13 0.63
C ARG A 152 0.34 -10.86 -0.67
N LYS A 153 0.47 -12.19 -0.67
CA LYS A 153 0.07 -13.01 -1.82
C LYS A 153 -1.43 -12.90 -2.08
N MET A 154 -2.27 -13.08 -1.06
CA MET A 154 -3.73 -12.94 -1.18
C MET A 154 -4.13 -11.56 -1.73
N ILE A 155 -3.53 -10.46 -1.25
CA ILE A 155 -3.83 -9.11 -1.77
C ILE A 155 -3.38 -8.97 -3.24
N LYS A 156 -2.24 -9.54 -3.62
CA LYS A 156 -1.80 -9.56 -5.03
C LYS A 156 -2.72 -10.36 -5.92
N ASP A 157 -3.18 -11.52 -5.45
CA ASP A 157 -4.10 -12.41 -6.17
C ASP A 157 -5.51 -11.77 -6.31
N ALA A 158 -5.89 -10.84 -5.43
CA ALA A 158 -7.11 -10.05 -5.54
C ALA A 158 -7.07 -9.01 -6.69
N VAL A 159 -5.88 -8.55 -7.10
CA VAL A 159 -5.75 -7.47 -8.09
C VAL A 159 -6.34 -7.86 -9.47
N PRO A 160 -6.09 -9.03 -10.04
CA PRO A 160 -6.73 -9.45 -11.29
C PRO A 160 -8.27 -9.48 -11.19
N ILE A 161 -8.82 -9.83 -10.03
CA ILE A 161 -10.27 -9.81 -9.80
C ILE A 161 -10.79 -8.37 -9.83
N MET A 162 -10.14 -7.44 -9.12
CA MET A 162 -10.50 -6.02 -9.15
C MET A 162 -10.41 -5.41 -10.55
N MET A 163 -9.44 -5.87 -11.35
CA MET A 163 -9.21 -5.33 -12.69
C MET A 163 -10.15 -5.92 -13.76
N ASN A 164 -10.61 -7.17 -13.61
CA ASN A 164 -11.24 -7.89 -14.73
C ASN A 164 -12.58 -8.55 -14.40
N GLN A 165 -13.00 -8.59 -13.15
CA GLN A 165 -14.18 -9.30 -12.69
C GLN A 165 -15.15 -8.37 -11.94
N SER A 166 -16.05 -8.91 -11.16
CA SER A 166 -17.10 -8.17 -10.46
C SER A 166 -16.88 -8.11 -8.94
N GLU A 167 -17.60 -7.19 -8.27
CA GLU A 167 -17.68 -7.11 -6.81
C GLU A 167 -18.11 -8.45 -6.18
N LYS A 168 -19.05 -9.16 -6.84
CA LYS A 168 -19.53 -10.47 -6.37
C LYS A 168 -18.41 -11.51 -6.33
N ASP A 169 -17.56 -11.55 -7.36
CA ASP A 169 -16.41 -12.45 -7.42
C ASP A 169 -15.38 -12.10 -6.34
N MET A 170 -15.20 -10.81 -6.07
CA MET A 170 -14.33 -10.33 -4.99
C MET A 170 -14.85 -10.76 -3.61
N ILE A 171 -16.14 -10.63 -3.34
CA ILE A 171 -16.74 -11.08 -2.07
C ILE A 171 -16.56 -12.59 -1.89
N GLN A 172 -16.75 -13.37 -2.95
CA GLN A 172 -16.48 -14.81 -2.91
C GLN A 172 -15.00 -15.10 -2.62
N TYR A 173 -14.09 -14.41 -3.29
CA TYR A 173 -12.65 -14.54 -3.06
C TYR A 173 -12.26 -14.23 -1.61
N ILE A 174 -12.83 -13.18 -1.01
CA ILE A 174 -12.60 -12.83 0.41
C ILE A 174 -13.02 -13.99 1.33
N GLN A 175 -14.16 -14.64 1.07
CA GLN A 175 -14.64 -15.77 1.84
C GLN A 175 -13.66 -16.97 1.74
N GLU A 176 -13.24 -17.30 0.53
CA GLU A 176 -12.24 -18.36 0.29
C GLU A 176 -10.91 -18.07 0.99
N CYS A 177 -10.47 -16.81 0.95
CA CYS A 177 -9.27 -16.37 1.67
C CYS A 177 -9.41 -16.54 3.17
N LYS A 178 -10.57 -16.23 3.75
CA LYS A 178 -10.84 -16.41 5.17
C LYS A 178 -10.75 -17.88 5.59
N GLU A 179 -11.35 -18.77 4.82
CA GLU A 179 -11.29 -20.22 5.08
C GLU A 179 -9.85 -20.75 5.00
N LYS A 180 -9.11 -20.36 3.96
CA LYS A 180 -7.68 -20.72 3.82
C LYS A 180 -6.83 -20.16 4.96
N PHE A 181 -7.13 -18.94 5.39
CA PHE A 181 -6.38 -18.26 6.46
C PHE A 181 -6.48 -19.00 7.80
N MET A 182 -7.65 -19.56 8.14
CA MET A 182 -7.86 -20.33 9.36
C MET A 182 -7.01 -21.61 9.44
N ASN A 183 -6.50 -22.08 8.30
CA ASN A 183 -5.66 -23.29 8.21
C ASN A 183 -4.15 -22.99 8.15
N PHE A 184 -3.73 -21.72 8.10
CA PHE A 184 -2.32 -21.39 8.16
C PHE A 184 -1.74 -21.52 9.56
N SER A 185 -0.44 -21.80 9.64
CA SER A 185 0.26 -21.81 10.94
C SER A 185 0.35 -20.39 11.54
N ILE A 186 0.52 -20.34 12.85
CA ILE A 186 0.65 -19.07 13.58
C ILE A 186 1.84 -18.25 13.03
N GLU A 187 2.93 -18.92 12.66
CA GLU A 187 4.12 -18.29 12.10
C GLU A 187 3.88 -17.66 10.72
N GLN A 188 2.94 -18.22 9.93
CA GLN A 188 2.60 -17.70 8.60
C GLN A 188 1.71 -16.46 8.67
N ILE A 189 0.81 -16.38 9.66
CA ILE A 189 -0.15 -15.28 9.81
C ILE A 189 0.35 -14.12 10.68
N SER A 190 1.44 -14.32 11.42
CA SER A 190 1.97 -13.32 12.36
C SER A 190 2.69 -12.18 11.63
N PHE A 191 2.52 -10.96 12.17
CA PHE A 191 3.12 -9.75 11.60
C PHE A 191 4.63 -9.70 11.84
N PRO A 192 5.47 -9.61 10.79
CA PRO A 192 6.89 -9.38 10.96
C PRO A 192 7.18 -7.92 11.31
N ARG A 193 8.07 -7.70 12.29
CA ARG A 193 8.53 -6.37 12.72
C ARG A 193 9.95 -6.45 13.23
N SER A 194 10.66 -5.32 13.24
CA SER A 194 11.85 -5.14 14.06
C SER A 194 11.44 -4.49 15.37
N VAL A 195 12.11 -4.89 16.47
CA VAL A 195 11.84 -4.35 17.79
C VAL A 195 13.03 -3.52 18.28
N ASN A 196 12.75 -2.34 18.83
CA ASN A 196 13.75 -1.43 19.39
C ASN A 196 13.19 -0.79 20.67
N ASN A 197 14.09 -0.17 21.44
CA ASN A 197 13.79 0.60 22.65
C ASN A 197 13.12 -0.25 23.77
N LEU A 198 13.50 -1.51 23.91
CA LEU A 198 12.95 -2.40 24.92
C LEU A 198 13.14 -1.84 26.33
N GLU A 199 14.30 -1.24 26.62
CA GLU A 199 14.62 -0.65 27.93
C GLU A 199 13.69 0.52 28.28
N THR A 200 13.37 1.36 27.30
CA THR A 200 12.50 2.53 27.49
C THR A 200 11.09 2.13 27.93
N TYR A 201 10.61 0.99 27.42
CA TYR A 201 9.26 0.50 27.70
C TYR A 201 9.19 -0.59 28.77
N SER A 202 10.35 -1.10 29.26
CA SER A 202 10.37 -2.10 30.31
C SER A 202 9.98 -1.51 31.67
N SER A 203 9.37 -2.33 32.53
CA SER A 203 9.01 -1.96 33.89
C SER A 203 9.27 -3.14 34.83
N ASN A 204 9.91 -2.85 35.95
CA ASN A 204 10.18 -3.86 36.98
C ASN A 204 8.94 -4.32 37.74
N THR A 205 7.87 -3.49 37.72
CA THR A 205 6.62 -3.77 38.44
C THR A 205 5.54 -4.38 37.57
N THR A 206 5.43 -3.95 36.31
CA THR A 206 4.30 -4.29 35.40
C THR A 206 4.72 -4.94 34.10
N ILE A 207 5.99 -5.36 33.94
CA ILE A 207 6.64 -5.89 32.74
C ILE A 207 6.86 -4.80 31.69
N TYR A 208 5.87 -3.96 31.41
CA TYR A 208 5.92 -2.85 30.44
C TYR A 208 5.16 -1.62 30.95
N THR A 209 5.46 -0.44 30.42
CA THR A 209 4.83 0.84 30.74
C THR A 209 3.55 1.07 29.93
N LYS A 210 2.67 1.97 30.41
CA LYS A 210 1.47 2.37 29.67
C LYS A 210 1.84 3.07 28.35
N GLY A 211 1.14 2.75 27.26
CA GLY A 211 1.41 3.34 25.93
C GLY A 211 2.47 2.58 25.11
N THR A 212 3.01 1.45 25.64
CA THR A 212 3.95 0.61 24.90
C THR A 212 3.35 0.09 23.60
N PRO A 213 4.04 0.25 22.44
CA PRO A 213 3.58 -0.28 21.17
C PRO A 213 3.36 -1.80 21.21
N MET A 214 2.36 -2.30 20.51
CA MET A 214 1.91 -3.70 20.59
C MET A 214 3.05 -4.73 20.40
N HIS A 215 3.90 -4.55 19.40
CA HIS A 215 5.03 -5.44 19.13
C HIS A 215 6.12 -5.39 20.21
N VAL A 216 6.38 -4.21 20.78
CA VAL A 216 7.33 -4.07 21.91
C VAL A 216 6.76 -4.72 23.17
N ARG A 217 5.47 -4.48 23.46
CA ARG A 217 4.74 -5.10 24.57
C ARG A 217 4.77 -6.63 24.46
N GLY A 218 4.44 -7.16 23.29
CA GLY A 218 4.48 -8.60 23.04
C GLY A 218 5.88 -9.20 23.21
N THR A 219 6.94 -8.45 22.89
CA THR A 219 8.33 -8.86 23.08
C THR A 219 8.70 -8.90 24.58
N LEU A 220 8.37 -7.87 25.34
CA LEU A 220 8.62 -7.84 26.79
C LEU A 220 7.88 -8.97 27.52
N LEU A 221 6.64 -9.24 27.11
CA LEU A 221 5.87 -10.38 27.63
C LEU A 221 6.51 -11.72 27.28
N TYR A 222 6.92 -11.90 26.02
CA TYR A 222 7.64 -13.11 25.61
C TYR A 222 8.90 -13.32 26.45
N ASN A 223 9.77 -12.33 26.51
CA ASN A 223 11.02 -12.41 27.29
C ASN A 223 10.76 -12.75 28.77
N TYR A 224 9.74 -12.15 29.38
CA TYR A 224 9.34 -12.42 30.76
C TYR A 224 8.88 -13.88 30.94
N TYR A 225 7.95 -14.37 30.08
CA TYR A 225 7.41 -15.71 30.23
C TYR A 225 8.41 -16.81 29.86
N ILE A 226 9.28 -16.58 28.87
CA ILE A 226 10.37 -17.51 28.54
C ILE A 226 11.31 -17.70 29.75
N LYS A 227 11.76 -16.61 30.39
CA LYS A 227 12.60 -16.68 31.60
C LYS A 227 11.86 -17.31 32.78
N LYS A 228 10.64 -16.90 33.04
CA LYS A 228 9.80 -17.41 34.15
C LYS A 228 9.59 -18.92 34.05
N ASN A 229 9.41 -19.46 32.86
CA ASN A 229 9.19 -20.89 32.63
C ASN A 229 10.49 -21.66 32.33
N LYS A 230 11.69 -21.02 32.44
CA LYS A 230 13.00 -21.63 32.17
C LYS A 230 13.08 -22.25 30.76
N LEU A 231 12.55 -21.57 29.78
CA LEU A 231 12.50 -22.00 28.38
C LEU A 231 13.57 -21.33 27.49
N ASP A 232 14.46 -20.54 28.10
CA ASP A 232 15.52 -19.78 27.44
C ASP A 232 16.55 -20.65 26.70
N ASN A 233 16.70 -21.92 27.09
CA ASN A 233 17.49 -22.90 26.36
C ASN A 233 16.88 -23.29 24.99
N LYS A 234 15.57 -23.18 24.85
CA LYS A 234 14.83 -23.55 23.63
C LYS A 234 14.43 -22.33 22.80
N TYR A 235 14.11 -21.26 23.44
CA TYR A 235 13.60 -20.03 22.84
C TYR A 235 14.52 -18.86 23.24
N PRO A 236 15.28 -18.29 22.29
CA PRO A 236 16.20 -17.20 22.60
C PRO A 236 15.46 -15.95 23.08
N ILE A 237 16.06 -15.22 23.99
CA ILE A 237 15.57 -13.92 24.46
C ILE A 237 15.74 -12.90 23.35
N ILE A 238 14.71 -12.11 23.12
CA ILE A 238 14.67 -11.08 22.07
C ILE A 238 15.35 -9.80 22.56
N ASN A 239 16.28 -9.27 21.76
CA ASN A 239 17.01 -8.04 22.01
C ASN A 239 16.63 -6.93 21.03
N ASN A 240 17.10 -5.70 21.30
CA ASN A 240 16.92 -4.57 20.38
C ASN A 240 17.54 -4.85 19.00
N GLY A 241 16.87 -4.39 17.94
CA GLY A 241 17.29 -4.59 16.56
C GLY A 241 16.83 -5.91 15.94
N GLU A 242 16.36 -6.87 16.72
CA GLU A 242 15.97 -8.18 16.20
C GLU A 242 14.65 -8.13 15.43
N LYS A 243 14.55 -9.00 14.42
CA LYS A 243 13.32 -9.24 13.68
C LYS A 243 12.46 -10.26 14.41
N ILE A 244 11.24 -9.86 14.70
CA ILE A 244 10.26 -10.67 15.42
C ILE A 244 9.00 -10.85 14.58
N LYS A 245 8.17 -11.77 15.01
CA LYS A 245 6.77 -11.90 14.60
C LYS A 245 5.88 -11.69 15.81
N TYR A 246 4.70 -11.06 15.62
CA TYR A 246 3.71 -10.93 16.68
C TYR A 246 2.33 -11.31 16.19
N CYS A 247 1.52 -11.85 17.08
CA CYS A 247 0.14 -12.18 16.82
C CYS A 247 -0.78 -11.72 17.96
N ALA A 248 -2.03 -11.44 17.59
CA ALA A 248 -3.09 -11.12 18.53
C ALA A 248 -3.57 -12.38 19.28
N LEU A 249 -3.92 -12.19 20.52
CA LEU A 249 -4.49 -13.24 21.37
C LEU A 249 -5.88 -12.83 21.84
N LYS A 250 -6.79 -13.80 21.93
CA LYS A 250 -8.08 -13.65 22.59
C LYS A 250 -7.90 -13.55 24.10
N VAL A 251 -8.69 -12.71 24.73
CA VAL A 251 -8.76 -12.55 26.19
C VAL A 251 -10.15 -12.99 26.65
N PRO A 252 -10.25 -13.76 27.74
CA PRO A 252 -9.21 -14.16 28.72
C PRO A 252 -8.30 -15.31 28.23
N ASN A 253 -7.02 -15.25 28.60
CA ASN A 253 -6.03 -16.29 28.36
C ASN A 253 -5.05 -16.37 29.56
N PRO A 254 -4.15 -17.38 29.65
CA PRO A 254 -3.29 -17.61 30.81
C PRO A 254 -2.39 -16.43 31.18
N ILE A 255 -1.98 -15.61 30.20
CA ILE A 255 -1.12 -14.44 30.43
C ILE A 255 -1.91 -13.15 30.57
N ARG A 256 -3.23 -13.17 30.41
CA ARG A 256 -4.16 -12.02 30.47
C ARG A 256 -3.74 -10.86 29.57
N GLN A 257 -3.20 -11.18 28.38
CA GLN A 257 -2.69 -10.20 27.41
C GLN A 257 -3.22 -10.51 26.01
N ASP A 258 -3.35 -9.49 25.20
CA ASP A 258 -3.92 -9.55 23.84
C ASP A 258 -2.87 -9.74 22.74
N VAL A 259 -1.59 -9.92 23.10
CA VAL A 259 -0.48 -10.05 22.14
C VAL A 259 0.65 -10.90 22.72
N ILE A 260 1.33 -11.63 21.83
CA ILE A 260 2.61 -12.29 22.09
C ILE A 260 3.53 -12.15 20.87
N CYS A 261 4.84 -12.08 21.11
CA CYS A 261 5.87 -12.11 20.07
C CYS A 261 6.67 -13.42 20.12
N PHE A 262 7.41 -13.66 19.05
CA PHE A 262 8.37 -14.75 18.92
C PHE A 262 9.33 -14.46 17.75
N ILE A 263 10.47 -15.16 17.68
CA ILE A 263 11.43 -14.98 16.58
C ILE A 263 11.05 -15.85 15.39
N GLN A 264 11.20 -17.15 15.49
CA GLN A 264 10.93 -18.10 14.40
C GLN A 264 9.72 -18.98 14.68
N ASN A 265 9.73 -19.68 15.82
CA ASN A 265 8.70 -20.62 16.22
C ASN A 265 7.86 -20.08 17.35
N PHE A 266 6.57 -20.31 17.28
CA PHE A 266 5.65 -19.95 18.35
C PHE A 266 5.93 -20.80 19.61
N PRO A 267 6.02 -20.19 20.82
CA PRO A 267 6.36 -20.92 22.05
C PRO A 267 5.15 -21.72 22.56
N LYS A 268 5.04 -22.96 22.08
CA LYS A 268 3.89 -23.87 22.37
C LYS A 268 3.76 -24.19 23.83
N GLU A 269 4.89 -24.26 24.56
CA GLU A 269 4.95 -24.54 26.00
C GLU A 269 4.23 -23.49 26.85
N LEU A 270 3.98 -22.31 26.32
CA LEU A 270 3.17 -21.29 26.99
C LEU A 270 1.66 -21.60 26.94
N GLY A 271 1.22 -22.61 26.15
CA GLY A 271 -0.18 -23.02 26.04
C GLY A 271 -1.09 -21.96 25.42
N LEU A 272 -0.53 -21.07 24.59
CA LEU A 272 -1.27 -19.93 24.02
C LEU A 272 -1.82 -20.19 22.62
N GLU A 273 -1.51 -21.32 21.97
CA GLU A 273 -1.93 -21.62 20.58
C GLU A 273 -3.45 -21.50 20.39
N LYS A 274 -4.24 -22.06 21.30
CA LYS A 274 -5.72 -22.02 21.22
C LYS A 274 -6.32 -20.63 21.44
N TYR A 275 -5.54 -19.70 21.93
CA TYR A 275 -5.95 -18.32 22.17
C TYR A 275 -5.54 -17.36 21.04
N VAL A 276 -4.84 -17.83 20.01
CA VAL A 276 -4.51 -16.98 18.85
C VAL A 276 -5.79 -16.50 18.18
N ASP A 277 -5.89 -15.19 18.01
CA ASP A 277 -7.07 -14.57 17.40
C ASP A 277 -6.90 -14.46 15.88
N TYR A 278 -7.22 -15.54 15.19
CA TYR A 278 -7.20 -15.62 13.74
C TYR A 278 -8.11 -14.59 13.06
N ASN A 279 -9.25 -14.27 13.65
CA ASN A 279 -10.17 -13.27 13.07
C ASN A 279 -9.55 -11.88 13.11
N THR A 280 -9.02 -11.46 14.25
CA THR A 280 -8.31 -10.18 14.37
C THR A 280 -7.07 -10.14 13.47
N GLN A 281 -6.32 -11.25 13.37
CA GLN A 281 -5.18 -11.35 12.46
C GLN A 281 -5.62 -11.19 10.99
N PHE A 282 -6.66 -11.91 10.55
CA PHE A 282 -7.19 -11.82 9.19
C PHE A 282 -7.67 -10.40 8.87
N ASN A 283 -8.45 -9.81 9.76
CA ASN A 283 -8.96 -8.45 9.56
C ASN A 283 -7.82 -7.45 9.37
N LYS A 284 -6.85 -7.42 10.29
CA LYS A 284 -5.76 -6.45 10.26
C LYS A 284 -4.73 -6.69 9.16
N SER A 285 -4.45 -7.94 8.80
CA SER A 285 -3.39 -8.27 7.85
C SER A 285 -3.86 -8.38 6.40
N PHE A 286 -5.16 -8.65 6.17
CA PHE A 286 -5.72 -8.84 4.85
C PHE A 286 -6.93 -7.93 4.57
N LEU A 287 -7.98 -8.00 5.41
CA LEU A 287 -9.27 -7.37 5.08
C LEU A 287 -9.21 -5.84 5.12
N GLU A 288 -8.66 -5.24 6.19
CA GLU A 288 -8.50 -3.78 6.29
C GLU A 288 -7.63 -3.20 5.16
N PRO A 289 -6.44 -3.77 4.85
CA PRO A 289 -5.65 -3.34 3.69
C PRO A 289 -6.37 -3.47 2.36
N LEU A 290 -7.10 -4.57 2.15
CA LEU A 290 -7.87 -4.80 0.93
C LEU A 290 -9.03 -3.83 0.82
N LYS A 291 -9.74 -3.57 1.92
CA LYS A 291 -10.85 -2.62 1.97
C LYS A 291 -10.46 -1.22 1.49
N ILE A 292 -9.27 -0.73 1.86
CA ILE A 292 -8.77 0.58 1.39
C ILE A 292 -8.71 0.63 -0.15
N ILE A 293 -8.39 -0.50 -0.80
CA ILE A 293 -8.32 -0.57 -2.26
C ILE A 293 -9.73 -0.68 -2.85
N LEU A 294 -10.60 -1.50 -2.25
CA LEU A 294 -11.97 -1.69 -2.71
C LEU A 294 -12.82 -0.42 -2.56
N ASP A 295 -12.64 0.31 -1.46
CA ASP A 295 -13.33 1.60 -1.23
C ASP A 295 -12.99 2.62 -2.34
N ALA A 296 -11.76 2.60 -2.88
CA ALA A 296 -11.35 3.48 -3.98
C ALA A 296 -12.08 3.19 -5.32
N ILE A 297 -12.64 1.99 -5.48
CA ILE A 297 -13.43 1.58 -6.65
C ILE A 297 -14.92 1.41 -6.32
N GLY A 298 -15.34 1.81 -5.12
CA GLY A 298 -16.74 1.75 -4.67
C GLY A 298 -17.25 0.34 -4.34
N TRP A 299 -16.35 -0.65 -4.18
CA TRP A 299 -16.73 -2.02 -3.85
C TRP A 299 -16.73 -2.28 -2.36
N LYS A 300 -17.60 -3.20 -1.92
CA LYS A 300 -17.73 -3.63 -0.53
C LYS A 300 -17.05 -4.98 -0.29
N THR A 301 -16.67 -5.21 0.95
CA THR A 301 -16.07 -6.48 1.39
C THR A 301 -17.10 -7.57 1.76
N GLU A 302 -18.37 -7.16 1.90
CA GLU A 302 -19.49 -8.04 2.32
C GLU A 302 -20.74 -7.74 1.51
N LYS A 303 -21.60 -8.76 1.34
CA LYS A 303 -22.91 -8.55 0.72
C LYS A 303 -23.74 -7.60 1.57
N THR A 304 -24.20 -6.51 0.98
CA THR A 304 -25.20 -5.65 1.63
C THR A 304 -26.54 -6.38 1.56
N VAL A 305 -27.05 -6.80 2.71
CA VAL A 305 -28.43 -7.28 2.81
C VAL A 305 -29.30 -6.03 2.78
N ASN A 306 -29.91 -5.75 1.64
CA ASN A 306 -30.88 -4.67 1.51
C ASN A 306 -32.23 -5.22 2.01
N LEU A 307 -32.92 -4.47 2.87
CA LEU A 307 -34.29 -4.83 3.32
C LEU A 307 -35.23 -5.12 2.14
N ALA A 308 -35.02 -4.46 1.00
CA ALA A 308 -35.73 -4.73 -0.25
C ALA A 308 -35.57 -6.18 -0.77
N SER A 309 -34.46 -6.87 -0.46
CA SER A 309 -34.25 -8.27 -0.86
C SER A 309 -35.04 -9.28 -0.02
N PHE A 310 -35.67 -8.83 1.05
CA PHE A 310 -36.59 -9.67 1.85
C PHE A 310 -38.04 -9.63 1.35
N TYR A 311 -38.34 -8.70 0.44
CA TYR A 311 -39.69 -8.52 -0.12
C TYR A 311 -39.77 -8.84 -1.63
N ALA A 312 -38.68 -9.35 -2.20
CA ALA A 312 -38.63 -9.88 -3.56
C ALA A 312 -38.56 -11.41 -3.52
#